data_663ecab3424ac6e91511185debcda0b6
#
_entry.id   663ecab3424ac6e91511185debcda0b6
#
_cell.length_a   1.000
_cell.length_b   1.000
_cell.length_c   1.000
_cell.angle_alpha   90.00
_cell.angle_beta   90.00
_cell.angle_gamma   90.00
#
_symmetry.space_group_name_H-M   'P 1'
#
loop_
_entity.id
_entity.type
_entity.pdbx_description
1 polymer ?
#
loop_
_entity_poly.entity_id
_entity_poly.type
_entity_poly.pdbx_seq_one_letter_code
_entity_poly.pdbx_strand_id
1 'polypeptide(L)'
;MTTVVAVLGAEAARRSLAQFDDFDEIVVLELSVAELEGLLQELADPRLDYILGELPVLPLPDGSVDLVIGGDSADAEVARVLRN
;
A
#
# COMPACT_ATOMS: atom_id res chain seq x y z
N MET A 1 -9.83 16.40 3.29
CA MET A 1 -10.08 14.97 3.03
C MET A 1 -8.75 14.24 2.88
N THR A 2 -8.57 13.16 3.61
CA THR A 2 -7.32 12.41 3.56
C THR A 2 -7.32 11.46 2.36
N THR A 3 -6.29 11.53 1.52
CA THR A 3 -6.10 10.60 0.42
C THR A 3 -5.11 9.51 0.82
N VAL A 4 -5.49 8.27 0.57
CA VAL A 4 -4.72 7.09 1.00
C VAL A 4 -4.43 6.20 -0.21
N VAL A 5 -3.18 5.77 -0.34
CA VAL A 5 -2.79 4.77 -1.32
C VAL A 5 -2.29 3.52 -0.60
N ALA A 6 -2.74 2.36 -1.04
CA ALA A 6 -2.23 1.07 -0.57
C ALA A 6 -1.32 0.49 -1.66
N VAL A 7 -0.12 0.10 -1.27
CA VAL A 7 0.88 -0.44 -2.20
C VAL A 7 1.13 -1.90 -1.82
N LEU A 8 0.88 -2.79 -2.76
CA LEU A 8 1.02 -4.22 -2.53
C LEU A 8 2.40 -4.70 -2.98
N GLY A 9 3.30 -4.84 -2.02
CA GLY A 9 4.65 -5.30 -2.24
C GLY A 9 5.70 -4.20 -2.22
N ALA A 10 6.87 -4.51 -1.65
CA ALA A 10 7.98 -3.55 -1.55
C ALA A 10 8.50 -3.11 -2.92
N GLU A 11 8.51 -4.02 -3.90
CA GLU A 11 8.95 -3.67 -5.26
C GLU A 11 8.03 -2.64 -5.91
N ALA A 12 6.71 -2.82 -5.75
CA ALA A 12 5.74 -1.86 -6.26
C ALA A 12 5.91 -0.50 -5.58
N ALA A 13 6.23 -0.48 -4.29
CA ALA A 13 6.49 0.76 -3.56
C ALA A 13 7.70 1.49 -4.14
N ARG A 14 8.78 0.78 -4.43
CA ARG A 14 9.98 1.40 -5.01
C ARG A 14 9.72 2.01 -6.38
N ARG A 15 8.88 1.35 -7.19
CA ARG A 15 8.53 1.84 -8.53
C ARG A 15 7.61 3.05 -8.52
N SER A 16 6.88 3.25 -7.44
CA SER A 16 5.81 4.23 -7.38
C SER A 16 6.13 5.47 -6.56
N LEU A 17 7.39 5.67 -6.19
CA LEU A 17 7.82 6.77 -5.33
C LEU A 17 7.35 8.15 -5.83
N ALA A 18 7.40 8.38 -7.14
CA ALA A 18 7.00 9.65 -7.72
C ALA A 18 5.52 9.96 -7.56
N GLN A 19 4.69 8.93 -7.33
CA GLN A 19 3.24 9.09 -7.16
C GLN A 19 2.85 9.40 -5.71
N PHE A 20 3.75 9.19 -4.77
CA PHE A 20 3.44 9.29 -3.33
C PHE A 20 3.12 10.72 -2.90
N ASP A 21 3.63 11.72 -3.60
CA ASP A 21 3.39 13.11 -3.27
C ASP A 21 1.91 13.53 -3.40
N ASP A 22 1.14 12.76 -4.16
CA ASP A 22 -0.29 13.02 -4.37
C ASP A 22 -1.16 12.52 -3.20
N PHE A 23 -0.56 11.82 -2.23
CA PHE A 23 -1.31 11.18 -1.15
C PHE A 23 -0.86 11.67 0.23
N ASP A 24 -1.82 11.70 1.15
CA ASP A 24 -1.58 12.07 2.54
C ASP A 24 -1.05 10.91 3.37
N GLU A 25 -1.50 9.69 3.04
CA GLU A 25 -1.08 8.48 3.71
C GLU A 25 -0.74 7.39 2.70
N ILE A 26 0.30 6.64 2.97
CA ILE A 26 0.78 5.57 2.11
C ILE A 26 0.92 4.31 2.97
N VAL A 27 0.17 3.27 2.63
CA VAL A 27 0.20 1.99 3.34
C VAL A 27 0.87 0.96 2.46
N VAL A 28 2.00 0.44 2.90
CA VAL A 28 2.73 -0.60 2.17
C VAL A 28 2.46 -1.94 2.83
N LEU A 29 1.92 -2.88 2.06
CA LEU A 29 1.66 -4.23 2.50
C LEU A 29 2.68 -5.17 1.86
N GLU A 30 3.39 -5.93 2.66
CA GLU A 30 4.42 -6.85 2.21
C GLU A 30 4.39 -8.09 3.09
N LEU A 31 4.52 -9.26 2.50
CA LEU A 31 4.54 -10.51 3.23
C LEU A 31 5.91 -10.80 3.84
N SER A 32 6.98 -10.43 3.16
CA SER A 32 8.35 -10.72 3.60
C SER A 32 8.87 -9.66 4.56
N VAL A 33 9.21 -10.06 5.78
CA VAL A 33 9.80 -9.16 6.78
C VAL A 33 11.12 -8.56 6.27
N ALA A 34 11.94 -9.37 5.60
CA ALA A 34 13.22 -8.90 5.07
C ALA A 34 13.04 -7.79 4.01
N GLU A 35 12.06 -7.96 3.13
CA GLU A 35 11.74 -6.95 2.11
C GLU A 35 11.20 -5.67 2.74
N LEU A 36 10.37 -5.82 3.77
CA LEU A 36 9.81 -4.68 4.49
C LEU A 36 10.89 -3.89 5.21
N GLU A 37 11.82 -4.59 5.87
CA GLU A 37 12.97 -3.95 6.54
C GLU A 37 13.86 -3.21 5.57
N GLY A 38 14.13 -3.80 4.40
CA GLY A 38 14.91 -3.16 3.35
C GLY A 38 14.24 -1.87 2.87
N LEU A 39 12.94 -1.90 2.68
CA LEU A 39 12.18 -0.74 2.25
C LEU A 39 12.18 0.36 3.32
N LEU A 40 12.06 -0.01 4.60
CA LEU A 40 12.13 0.94 5.70
C LEU A 40 13.45 1.71 5.74
N GLN A 41 14.54 1.05 5.38
CA GLN A 41 15.86 1.68 5.33
C GLN A 41 16.00 2.62 4.12
N GLU A 42 15.32 2.31 3.02
CA GLU A 42 15.37 3.12 1.80
C GLU A 42 14.43 4.32 1.84
N LEU A 43 13.27 4.15 2.48
CA LEU A 43 12.21 5.15 2.47
C LEU A 43 11.89 5.60 3.90
N ALA A 44 12.41 6.74 4.28
CA ALA A 44 12.15 7.33 5.60
C ALA A 44 11.12 8.46 5.48
N ASP A 45 9.91 8.13 5.02
CA ASP A 45 8.83 9.09 4.84
C ASP A 45 7.83 8.92 5.99
N PRO A 46 7.51 9.99 6.76
CA PRO A 46 6.57 9.89 7.88
C PRO A 46 5.14 9.56 7.48
N ARG A 47 4.78 9.67 6.19
CA ARG A 47 3.45 9.29 5.70
C ARG A 47 3.33 7.78 5.49
N LEU A 48 4.44 7.04 5.54
CA LEU A 48 4.46 5.61 5.24
C LEU A 48 4.12 4.78 6.47
N ASP A 49 3.12 3.91 6.30
CA ASP A 49 2.79 2.86 7.26
C ASP A 49 3.11 1.51 6.61
N TYR A 50 3.65 0.61 7.39
CA TYR A 50 4.08 -0.70 6.90
C TYR A 50 3.29 -1.80 7.61
N ILE A 51 2.67 -2.66 6.83
CA ILE A 51 1.85 -3.75 7.36
C ILE A 51 2.29 -5.07 6.73
N LEU A 52 2.47 -6.10 7.56
CA LEU A 52 2.65 -7.45 7.06
C LEU A 52 1.30 -7.99 6.63
N GLY A 53 1.14 -8.20 5.34
CA GLY A 53 -0.10 -8.72 4.79
C GLY A 53 -0.01 -8.92 3.30
N GLU A 54 -0.92 -9.73 2.78
CA GLU A 54 -1.02 -9.98 1.34
C GLU A 54 -2.41 -10.43 0.97
N LEU A 55 -2.67 -10.48 -0.34
CA LEU A 55 -3.84 -11.15 -0.87
C LEU A 55 -3.79 -12.65 -0.51
N PRO A 56 -4.93 -13.33 -0.28
CA PRO A 56 -6.28 -12.85 -0.62
C PRO A 56 -6.97 -11.98 0.43
N VAL A 57 -6.36 -11.76 1.60
CA VAL A 57 -6.99 -10.96 2.66
C VAL A 57 -6.14 -9.74 2.98
N LEU A 58 -6.69 -8.56 2.73
CA LEU A 58 -6.01 -7.30 3.05
C LEU A 58 -6.48 -6.81 4.42
N PRO A 59 -5.57 -6.53 5.35
CA PRO A 59 -5.91 -6.07 6.69
C PRO A 59 -6.29 -4.59 6.72
N LEU A 60 -7.21 -4.20 5.86
CA LEU A 60 -7.68 -2.82 5.72
C LEU A 60 -9.21 -2.79 5.70
N PRO A 61 -9.83 -1.76 6.29
CA PRO A 61 -11.28 -1.60 6.24
C PRO A 61 -11.82 -1.40 4.83
N ASP A 62 -13.10 -1.68 4.65
CA ASP A 62 -13.79 -1.42 3.38
C ASP A 62 -13.73 0.07 3.04
N GLY A 63 -13.44 0.36 1.78
CA GLY A 63 -13.44 1.74 1.29
C GLY A 63 -12.44 2.66 1.96
N SER A 64 -11.33 2.11 2.48
CA SER A 64 -10.34 2.88 3.24
C SER A 64 -9.25 3.52 2.39
N VAL A 65 -9.10 3.11 1.13
CA VAL A 65 -8.04 3.62 0.25
C VAL A 65 -8.59 4.20 -1.03
N ASP A 66 -7.89 5.18 -1.57
CA ASP A 66 -8.28 5.86 -2.82
C ASP A 66 -7.64 5.21 -4.04
N LEU A 67 -6.50 4.55 -3.87
CA LEU A 67 -5.79 3.89 -4.95
C LEU A 67 -5.05 2.67 -4.42
N VAL A 68 -5.00 1.60 -5.21
CA VAL A 68 -4.18 0.42 -4.91
C VAL A 68 -3.15 0.25 -6.04
N ILE A 69 -1.89 0.15 -5.65
CA ILE A 69 -0.78 -0.05 -6.59
C ILE A 69 -0.21 -1.46 -6.38
N GLY A 70 0.04 -2.15 -7.48
CA GLY A 70 0.63 -3.49 -7.44
C GLY A 70 -0.36 -4.63 -7.28
N GLY A 71 -1.66 -4.32 -7.19
CA GLY A 71 -2.71 -5.32 -7.09
C GLY A 71 -3.43 -5.51 -8.41
N ASP A 72 -4.27 -6.56 -8.46
CA ASP A 72 -5.16 -6.82 -9.59
C ASP A 72 -6.53 -6.21 -9.27
N SER A 73 -6.99 -5.31 -10.12
CA SER A 73 -8.27 -4.63 -9.93
C SER A 73 -9.47 -5.59 -9.96
N ALA A 74 -9.28 -6.79 -10.52
CA ALA A 74 -10.31 -7.84 -10.52
C ALA A 74 -10.39 -8.58 -9.18
N ASP A 75 -9.43 -8.39 -8.29
CA ASP A 75 -9.43 -9.04 -6.99
C ASP A 75 -10.50 -8.41 -6.09
N ALA A 76 -11.32 -9.26 -5.45
CA ALA A 76 -12.41 -8.82 -4.60
C ALA A 76 -11.93 -8.01 -3.39
N GLU A 77 -10.76 -8.35 -2.83
CA GLU A 77 -10.20 -7.62 -1.70
C GLU A 77 -9.72 -6.23 -2.10
N VAL A 78 -9.13 -6.11 -3.28
CA VAL A 78 -8.74 -4.80 -3.83
C VAL A 78 -9.97 -3.92 -4.01
N ALA A 79 -11.03 -4.49 -4.60
CA ALA A 79 -12.30 -3.77 -4.80
C ALA A 79 -12.94 -3.36 -3.47
N ARG A 80 -12.85 -4.25 -2.46
CA ARG A 80 -13.42 -4.00 -1.14
C ARG A 80 -12.79 -2.79 -0.45
N VAL A 81 -11.47 -2.69 -0.49
CA VAL A 81 -10.75 -1.62 0.22
C VAL A 81 -10.77 -0.29 -0.54
N LEU A 82 -11.01 -0.32 -1.83
CA LEU A 82 -11.08 0.90 -2.62
C LEU A 82 -12.31 1.73 -2.28
N ARG A 83 -12.10 3.03 -2.14
CA ARG A 83 -13.17 3.99 -1.92
C ARG A 83 -13.90 4.25 -3.24
N ASN A 84 -15.21 4.19 -3.20
CA ASN A 84 -16.05 4.49 -4.37
C ASN A 84 -16.42 5.97 -4.45
#